data_d888825e023875cbc4c4e859eed2c12a
#
_entry.id   d888825e023875cbc4c4e859eed2c12a
#
_cell.length_a   1.000
_cell.length_b   1.000
_cell.length_c   1.000
_cell.angle_alpha   90.00
_cell.angle_beta   90.00
_cell.angle_gamma   90.00
#
_symmetry.space_group_name_H-M   'P 1'
#
loop_
_entity.id
_entity.type
_entity.pdbx_description
1 polymer ?
#
loop_
_entity_poly.entity_id
_entity_poly.type
_entity_poly.pdbx_seq_one_letter_code
_entity_poly.pdbx_strand_id
1 'polypeptide(L)'
;MSYITHTFRLALTVAFAALACVASRAQTAAQSDSIVDQLRQINLPLMNITTVEGKLPKSTYVSPPDGCVGKSIVRKSTVTGRLVMTLGDSLLYDSGTFQPDSTGITLHMRGNTSSYNQTPSYKLKLQQRADLLQRGERIYRNKHWALLNQVTTRDFKTMVGQQVAMLCGTRWEPANRFVNLVIDGSYRGVYLLIETVKESEGRCNVPLEGYVTECDSYWWTKNDSNFHSNNLPYTMGYTFKYPDADEIDAVSFAYIRNTINNFEDALYGGQPIDDLFDTRSLMGWFLAHDILGTWDGCGSNMFLIKDDRRDSRLRMGPLWDFDSTFKRSGEWASVHRIQQFYGAACFSRPELVQEYVDLWREVRPLLQERVKAVVDSLCTNYGEAVDSSRVLAARWGALPTIADNAKAVEDWFAERIPWLDEHIENLLVVQSDSSMTAAPMGAVQRMKVYAADGRLCFEGTPDACAKWVRATQTSVPGAYILRSIGRNGEVLRTEEVMKR
;
A
#
# COMPACT_ATOMS: atom_id res chain seq x y z
N MET A 1 39.98 -52.35 -28.71
CA MET A 1 40.62 -51.04 -28.46
C MET A 1 39.67 -49.81 -28.50
N SER A 2 38.41 -49.96 -28.93
CA SER A 2 37.49 -48.83 -29.09
C SER A 2 36.71 -48.41 -27.82
N TYR A 3 36.60 -49.27 -26.80
CA TYR A 3 35.82 -48.97 -25.58
C TYR A 3 36.60 -48.17 -24.52
N ILE A 4 37.92 -48.28 -24.51
CA ILE A 4 38.75 -47.57 -23.52
C ILE A 4 38.91 -46.07 -23.84
N THR A 5 38.84 -45.71 -25.10
CA THR A 5 38.95 -44.30 -25.53
C THR A 5 37.67 -43.50 -25.28
N HIS A 6 36.48 -44.13 -25.23
CA HIS A 6 35.24 -43.43 -24.94
C HIS A 6 35.07 -43.12 -23.46
N THR A 7 35.45 -44.03 -22.56
CA THR A 7 35.40 -43.82 -21.11
C THR A 7 36.38 -42.74 -20.64
N PHE A 8 37.57 -42.67 -21.24
CA PHE A 8 38.54 -41.61 -20.92
C PHE A 8 38.06 -40.21 -21.39
N ARG A 9 37.41 -40.10 -22.54
CA ARG A 9 36.86 -38.82 -23.02
C ARG A 9 35.69 -38.36 -22.16
N LEU A 10 34.82 -39.26 -21.71
CA LEU A 10 33.70 -38.92 -20.84
C LEU A 10 34.18 -38.45 -19.45
N ALA A 11 35.17 -39.15 -18.88
CA ALA A 11 35.75 -38.77 -17.59
C ALA A 11 36.47 -37.41 -17.64
N LEU A 12 37.16 -37.11 -18.76
CA LEU A 12 37.81 -35.80 -18.94
C LEU A 12 36.79 -34.67 -19.11
N THR A 13 35.68 -34.91 -19.82
CA THR A 13 34.64 -33.92 -20.03
C THR A 13 33.89 -33.61 -18.73
N VAL A 14 33.60 -34.61 -17.91
CA VAL A 14 32.99 -34.44 -16.58
C VAL A 14 33.94 -33.72 -15.63
N ALA A 15 35.26 -34.03 -15.65
CA ALA A 15 36.24 -33.33 -14.86
C ALA A 15 36.43 -31.87 -15.27
N PHE A 16 36.41 -31.55 -16.57
CA PHE A 16 36.47 -30.17 -17.06
C PHE A 16 35.17 -29.39 -16.74
N ALA A 17 34.00 -30.01 -16.81
CA ALA A 17 32.74 -29.39 -16.43
C ALA A 17 32.68 -29.14 -14.91
N ALA A 18 33.17 -30.04 -14.10
CA ALA A 18 33.29 -29.87 -12.65
C ALA A 18 34.29 -28.77 -12.27
N LEU A 19 35.47 -28.70 -12.93
CA LEU A 19 36.44 -27.62 -12.72
C LEU A 19 35.90 -26.26 -13.16
N ALA A 20 35.18 -26.18 -14.29
CA ALA A 20 34.56 -24.96 -14.76
C ALA A 20 33.43 -24.49 -13.81
N CYS A 21 32.67 -25.42 -13.23
CA CYS A 21 31.62 -25.13 -12.25
C CYS A 21 32.23 -24.64 -10.91
N VAL A 22 33.35 -25.22 -10.48
CA VAL A 22 34.11 -24.79 -9.28
C VAL A 22 34.76 -23.42 -9.50
N ALA A 23 35.38 -23.20 -10.67
CA ALA A 23 35.96 -21.91 -11.02
C ALA A 23 34.88 -20.80 -11.14
N SER A 24 33.72 -21.09 -11.73
CA SER A 24 32.61 -20.16 -11.81
C SER A 24 32.00 -19.86 -10.42
N ARG A 25 31.94 -20.83 -9.53
CA ARG A 25 31.53 -20.64 -8.13
C ARG A 25 32.52 -19.81 -7.33
N ALA A 26 33.80 -20.05 -7.52
CA ALA A 26 34.89 -19.28 -6.86
C ALA A 26 34.89 -17.82 -7.37
N GLN A 27 34.67 -17.60 -8.66
CA GLN A 27 34.60 -16.27 -9.25
C GLN A 27 33.35 -15.49 -8.82
N THR A 28 32.20 -16.18 -8.66
CA THR A 28 30.99 -15.58 -8.09
C THR A 28 31.11 -15.27 -6.60
N ALA A 29 31.80 -16.11 -5.84
CA ALA A 29 32.08 -15.85 -4.42
C ALA A 29 33.00 -14.64 -4.23
N ALA A 30 34.12 -14.58 -4.99
CA ALA A 30 35.05 -13.45 -4.95
C ALA A 30 34.42 -12.13 -5.37
N GLN A 31 33.48 -12.14 -6.36
CA GLN A 31 32.69 -10.95 -6.74
C GLN A 31 31.68 -10.57 -5.64
N SER A 32 31.09 -11.53 -4.97
CA SER A 32 30.17 -11.31 -3.85
C SER A 32 30.88 -10.65 -2.66
N ASP A 33 32.07 -11.12 -2.30
CA ASP A 33 32.86 -10.57 -1.20
C ASP A 33 33.30 -9.13 -1.54
N SER A 34 33.70 -8.87 -2.78
CA SER A 34 34.05 -7.54 -3.26
C SER A 34 32.89 -6.55 -3.20
N ILE A 35 31.63 -6.95 -3.53
CA ILE A 35 30.48 -6.05 -3.44
C ILE A 35 30.11 -5.74 -1.99
N VAL A 36 30.18 -6.72 -1.10
CA VAL A 36 29.93 -6.53 0.34
C VAL A 36 30.93 -5.55 0.94
N ASP A 37 32.22 -5.67 0.58
CA ASP A 37 33.27 -4.78 1.06
C ASP A 37 33.07 -3.34 0.55
N GLN A 38 32.64 -3.16 -0.70
CA GLN A 38 32.30 -1.85 -1.23
C GLN A 38 31.09 -1.24 -0.51
N LEU A 39 30.05 -2.04 -0.23
CA LEU A 39 28.86 -1.60 0.48
C LEU A 39 29.16 -1.18 1.93
N ARG A 40 30.15 -1.81 2.59
CA ARG A 40 30.59 -1.41 3.93
C ARG A 40 31.23 -0.02 3.98
N GLN A 41 31.79 0.44 2.87
CA GLN A 41 32.36 1.81 2.78
C GLN A 41 31.27 2.90 2.62
N ILE A 42 30.04 2.51 2.30
CA ILE A 42 28.92 3.42 2.14
C ILE A 42 28.24 3.63 3.50
N ASN A 43 27.96 4.89 3.86
CA ASN A 43 27.28 5.24 5.11
C ASN A 43 25.77 4.88 5.06
N LEU A 44 25.48 3.62 4.80
CA LEU A 44 24.13 3.06 4.79
C LEU A 44 24.16 1.66 5.42
N PRO A 45 23.24 1.34 6.36
CA PRO A 45 23.24 0.02 6.96
C PRO A 45 23.16 -1.09 5.92
N LEU A 46 23.99 -2.09 6.06
CA LEU A 46 24.01 -3.30 5.24
C LEU A 46 23.28 -4.43 5.97
N MET A 47 22.18 -4.89 5.40
CA MET A 47 21.48 -6.10 5.81
C MET A 47 21.96 -7.28 4.95
N ASN A 48 22.71 -8.18 5.56
CA ASN A 48 23.19 -9.40 4.91
C ASN A 48 22.42 -10.61 5.43
N ILE A 49 21.63 -11.22 4.56
CA ILE A 49 20.81 -12.39 4.86
C ILE A 49 21.45 -13.61 4.21
N THR A 50 21.69 -14.65 5.02
CA THR A 50 22.12 -15.96 4.53
C THR A 50 20.99 -16.94 4.80
N THR A 51 20.39 -17.49 3.73
CA THR A 51 19.32 -18.49 3.86
C THR A 51 19.92 -19.89 4.11
N VAL A 52 19.17 -20.73 4.84
CA VAL A 52 19.66 -22.08 5.20
C VAL A 52 19.91 -22.94 3.96
N GLU A 53 19.09 -22.79 2.92
CA GLU A 53 19.19 -23.60 1.71
C GLU A 53 19.85 -22.88 0.51
N GLY A 54 20.31 -21.65 0.69
CA GLY A 54 20.80 -20.82 -0.43
C GLY A 54 19.74 -20.53 -1.48
N LYS A 55 18.45 -20.44 -1.06
CA LYS A 55 17.31 -20.26 -1.96
C LYS A 55 16.50 -19.03 -1.57
N LEU A 56 16.10 -18.25 -2.57
CA LEU A 56 15.14 -17.16 -2.39
C LEU A 56 13.72 -17.71 -2.19
N PRO A 57 12.87 -17.00 -1.42
CA PRO A 57 11.46 -17.36 -1.34
C PRO A 57 10.80 -17.23 -2.71
N LYS A 58 9.84 -18.09 -2.99
CA LYS A 58 9.07 -18.11 -4.24
C LYS A 58 7.60 -17.82 -3.97
N SER A 59 6.97 -17.18 -4.92
CA SER A 59 5.53 -16.94 -4.91
C SER A 59 4.85 -17.78 -5.99
N THR A 60 3.66 -18.28 -5.68
CA THR A 60 2.81 -19.02 -6.62
C THR A 60 1.60 -18.17 -6.95
N TYR A 61 1.29 -18.10 -8.24
CA TYR A 61 0.10 -17.40 -8.73
C TYR A 61 -1.12 -18.28 -8.59
N VAL A 62 -2.20 -17.70 -8.09
CA VAL A 62 -3.51 -18.32 -8.07
C VAL A 62 -4.54 -17.37 -8.66
N SER A 63 -5.57 -17.93 -9.28
CA SER A 63 -6.73 -17.16 -9.72
C SER A 63 -7.56 -16.77 -8.50
N PRO A 64 -8.15 -15.55 -8.50
CA PRO A 64 -9.09 -15.16 -7.45
C PRO A 64 -10.31 -16.10 -7.48
N PRO A 65 -10.96 -16.32 -6.33
CA PRO A 65 -12.28 -16.93 -6.27
C PRO A 65 -13.31 -16.13 -7.07
N ASP A 66 -14.44 -16.76 -7.40
CA ASP A 66 -15.54 -16.08 -8.08
C ASP A 66 -15.99 -14.85 -7.28
N GLY A 67 -16.16 -13.73 -7.97
CA GLY A 67 -16.52 -12.45 -7.36
C GLY A 67 -15.35 -11.65 -6.76
N CYS A 68 -14.14 -12.19 -6.66
CA CYS A 68 -12.94 -11.48 -6.22
C CYS A 68 -12.16 -10.90 -7.40
N VAL A 69 -11.28 -9.94 -7.13
CA VAL A 69 -10.51 -9.22 -8.15
C VAL A 69 -9.06 -9.66 -8.22
N GLY A 70 -8.47 -9.48 -9.38
CA GLY A 70 -7.03 -9.55 -9.64
C GLY A 70 -6.44 -10.95 -9.71
N LYS A 71 -5.18 -11.01 -10.13
CA LYS A 71 -4.30 -12.17 -9.91
C LYS A 71 -3.49 -11.88 -8.66
N SER A 72 -3.53 -12.79 -7.72
CA SER A 72 -2.72 -12.65 -6.52
C SER A 72 -1.62 -13.70 -6.44
N ILE A 73 -0.67 -13.41 -5.59
CA ILE A 73 0.43 -14.29 -5.28
C ILE A 73 0.16 -14.97 -3.94
N VAL A 74 0.01 -16.27 -3.99
CA VAL A 74 -0.02 -17.06 -2.75
C VAL A 74 1.40 -17.25 -2.26
N ARG A 75 1.71 -16.67 -1.12
CA ARG A 75 3.04 -16.74 -0.50
C ARG A 75 3.19 -18.06 0.24
N LYS A 76 3.42 -19.14 -0.50
CA LYS A 76 3.60 -20.47 0.12
C LYS A 76 5.03 -20.78 0.50
N SER A 77 6.01 -20.07 -0.08
CA SER A 77 7.42 -20.32 0.17
C SER A 77 7.96 -19.33 1.19
N THR A 78 8.26 -19.84 2.38
CA THR A 78 9.01 -19.14 3.41
C THR A 78 10.39 -19.78 3.49
N VAL A 79 11.43 -18.99 3.51
CA VAL A 79 12.78 -19.44 3.77
C VAL A 79 13.25 -19.00 5.14
N THR A 80 14.13 -19.78 5.75
CA THR A 80 14.75 -19.49 7.04
C THR A 80 16.21 -19.10 6.86
N GLY A 81 16.76 -18.31 7.78
CA GLY A 81 18.14 -17.88 7.66
C GLY A 81 18.65 -17.09 8.85
N ARG A 82 19.83 -16.51 8.65
CA ARG A 82 20.48 -15.55 9.55
C ARG A 82 20.50 -14.17 8.91
N LEU A 83 20.23 -13.15 9.68
CA LEU A 83 20.40 -11.75 9.34
C LEU A 83 21.54 -11.16 10.16
N VAL A 84 22.52 -10.58 9.49
CA VAL A 84 23.55 -9.72 10.08
C VAL A 84 23.37 -8.32 9.52
N MET A 85 23.28 -7.33 10.40
CA MET A 85 23.15 -5.92 10.03
C MET A 85 24.36 -5.15 10.55
N THR A 86 25.03 -4.42 9.67
CA THR A 86 26.23 -3.62 10.00
C THR A 86 26.11 -2.19 9.47
N LEU A 87 26.89 -1.27 10.04
CA LEU A 87 27.17 0.05 9.48
C LEU A 87 28.68 0.25 9.51
N GLY A 88 29.30 0.29 8.34
CA GLY A 88 30.75 0.10 8.25
C GLY A 88 31.15 -1.23 8.90
N ASP A 89 32.12 -1.17 9.81
CA ASP A 89 32.58 -2.33 10.59
C ASP A 89 31.79 -2.56 11.88
N SER A 90 30.86 -1.66 12.22
CA SER A 90 30.07 -1.76 13.45
C SER A 90 28.92 -2.74 13.28
N LEU A 91 28.83 -3.75 14.15
CA LEU A 91 27.71 -4.67 14.21
C LEU A 91 26.50 -3.97 14.86
N LEU A 92 25.40 -3.85 14.11
CA LEU A 92 24.13 -3.30 14.62
C LEU A 92 23.21 -4.40 15.14
N TYR A 93 23.15 -5.55 14.45
CA TYR A 93 22.29 -6.66 14.83
C TYR A 93 22.78 -7.97 14.21
N ASP A 94 22.65 -9.05 14.97
CA ASP A 94 22.86 -10.44 14.50
C ASP A 94 21.72 -11.30 15.05
N SER A 95 20.94 -11.88 14.18
CA SER A 95 19.86 -12.77 14.56
C SER A 95 20.32 -14.15 15.06
N GLY A 96 21.57 -14.50 14.83
CA GLY A 96 22.06 -15.86 14.97
C GLY A 96 21.54 -16.81 13.88
N THR A 97 22.04 -18.05 13.89
CA THR A 97 21.59 -19.12 13.01
C THR A 97 20.13 -19.48 13.33
N PHE A 98 19.36 -19.85 12.31
CA PHE A 98 17.95 -20.16 12.51
C PHE A 98 17.71 -21.33 13.46
N GLN A 99 16.92 -21.07 14.50
CA GLN A 99 16.33 -22.05 15.41
C GLN A 99 14.90 -21.57 15.72
N PRO A 100 13.86 -22.37 15.51
CA PRO A 100 12.49 -21.98 15.75
C PRO A 100 12.30 -21.36 17.14
N ASP A 101 11.58 -20.25 17.20
CA ASP A 101 11.24 -19.46 18.40
C ASP A 101 12.42 -18.98 19.25
N SER A 102 13.65 -19.17 18.78
CA SER A 102 14.88 -18.81 19.48
C SER A 102 15.74 -17.81 18.73
N THR A 103 16.31 -18.17 17.59
CA THR A 103 17.25 -17.32 16.84
C THR A 103 17.00 -17.37 15.34
N GLY A 104 17.58 -16.40 14.60
CA GLY A 104 17.42 -16.33 13.15
C GLY A 104 16.17 -15.61 12.68
N ILE A 105 15.86 -15.82 11.41
CA ILE A 105 14.78 -15.15 10.71
C ILE A 105 13.97 -16.09 9.83
N THR A 106 12.75 -15.67 9.49
CA THR A 106 12.01 -16.15 8.32
C THR A 106 11.81 -15.02 7.33
N LEU A 107 11.88 -15.34 6.06
CA LEU A 107 11.74 -14.39 4.95
C LEU A 107 10.76 -14.94 3.93
N HIS A 108 9.80 -14.12 3.47
CA HIS A 108 8.95 -14.45 2.33
C HIS A 108 8.66 -13.20 1.47
N MET A 109 8.31 -13.41 0.20
CA MET A 109 7.94 -12.31 -0.68
C MET A 109 6.67 -11.64 -0.21
N ARG A 110 6.57 -10.32 -0.40
CA ARG A 110 5.35 -9.54 -0.16
C ARG A 110 4.99 -8.71 -1.40
N GLY A 111 3.79 -8.17 -1.37
CA GLY A 111 3.20 -7.42 -2.48
C GLY A 111 2.38 -8.32 -3.39
N ASN A 112 1.46 -7.75 -4.13
CA ASN A 112 0.69 -8.43 -5.16
C ASN A 112 1.41 -8.26 -6.51
N THR A 113 1.14 -7.20 -7.26
CA THR A 113 1.82 -6.89 -8.53
C THR A 113 3.31 -6.57 -8.36
N SER A 114 3.70 -5.91 -7.28
CA SER A 114 5.11 -5.55 -7.00
C SER A 114 6.03 -6.75 -6.77
N SER A 115 5.49 -7.93 -6.45
CA SER A 115 6.29 -9.15 -6.31
C SER A 115 6.75 -9.76 -7.64
N TYR A 116 6.28 -9.26 -8.78
CA TYR A 116 6.81 -9.61 -10.12
C TYR A 116 8.13 -8.91 -10.45
N ASN A 117 8.52 -7.91 -9.68
CA ASN A 117 9.77 -7.20 -9.92
C ASN A 117 10.97 -8.13 -9.73
N GLN A 118 12.07 -7.88 -10.46
CA GLN A 118 13.32 -8.62 -10.30
C GLN A 118 13.88 -8.53 -8.88
N THR A 119 13.57 -7.43 -8.19
CA THR A 119 13.89 -7.19 -6.78
C THR A 119 12.60 -7.01 -5.99
N PRO A 120 11.89 -8.11 -5.63
CA PRO A 120 10.62 -8.03 -4.93
C PRO A 120 10.80 -7.51 -3.50
N SER A 121 9.72 -6.96 -2.94
CA SER A 121 9.66 -6.64 -1.52
C SER A 121 9.55 -7.91 -0.67
N TYR A 122 10.01 -7.85 0.58
CA TYR A 122 10.00 -9.00 1.50
C TYR A 122 9.31 -8.66 2.82
N LYS A 123 8.65 -9.66 3.42
CA LYS A 123 8.28 -9.66 4.84
C LYS A 123 9.35 -10.44 5.59
N LEU A 124 9.89 -9.82 6.62
CA LEU A 124 10.93 -10.36 7.49
C LEU A 124 10.32 -10.57 8.87
N LYS A 125 10.45 -11.79 9.42
CA LYS A 125 10.06 -12.08 10.79
C LYS A 125 11.28 -12.59 11.56
N LEU A 126 11.63 -11.89 12.62
CA LEU A 126 12.67 -12.31 13.56
C LEU A 126 12.13 -13.38 14.50
N GLN A 127 12.97 -14.30 14.96
CA GLN A 127 12.61 -15.25 16.01
C GLN A 127 12.55 -14.56 17.39
N GLN A 128 13.42 -13.58 17.63
CA GLN A 128 13.42 -12.73 18.83
C GLN A 128 13.07 -11.29 18.49
N ARG A 129 12.37 -10.60 19.39
CA ARG A 129 12.03 -9.18 19.21
C ARG A 129 13.31 -8.30 19.23
N ALA A 130 13.51 -7.50 18.19
CA ALA A 130 14.59 -6.51 18.12
C ALA A 130 14.10 -5.22 17.48
N ASP A 131 14.77 -4.10 17.80
CA ASP A 131 14.59 -2.83 17.09
C ASP A 131 15.65 -2.71 15.98
N LEU A 132 15.28 -3.05 14.75
CA LEU A 132 16.19 -2.96 13.60
C LEU A 132 16.46 -1.52 13.16
N LEU A 133 15.69 -0.53 13.66
CA LEU A 133 15.93 0.89 13.40
C LEU A 133 16.89 1.53 14.41
N GLN A 134 17.31 0.77 15.45
CA GLN A 134 18.32 1.20 16.43
C GLN A 134 17.91 2.44 17.25
N ARG A 135 16.64 2.55 17.66
CA ARG A 135 16.12 3.68 18.45
C ARG A 135 16.44 3.56 19.96
N GLY A 136 16.88 2.36 20.40
CA GLY A 136 17.39 2.14 21.75
C GLY A 136 16.36 1.72 22.79
N GLU A 137 15.09 2.05 22.63
CA GLU A 137 14.04 1.76 23.61
C GLU A 137 13.40 0.39 23.41
N ARG A 138 12.98 -0.25 24.50
CA ARG A 138 12.38 -1.59 24.48
C ARG A 138 11.03 -1.62 23.74
N ILE A 139 10.26 -0.54 23.80
CA ILE A 139 8.94 -0.42 23.19
C ILE A 139 8.98 -0.62 21.66
N TYR A 140 10.11 -0.29 21.01
CA TYR A 140 10.28 -0.40 19.57
C TYR A 140 10.68 -1.81 19.11
N ARG A 141 10.97 -2.74 20.01
CA ARG A 141 11.36 -4.10 19.65
C ARG A 141 10.16 -4.88 19.13
N ASN A 142 10.29 -5.43 17.93
CA ASN A 142 9.25 -6.27 17.34
C ASN A 142 9.85 -7.42 16.52
N LYS A 143 9.04 -8.45 16.23
CA LYS A 143 9.44 -9.55 15.34
C LYS A 143 9.18 -9.23 13.87
N HIS A 144 8.19 -8.39 13.54
CA HIS A 144 7.67 -8.19 12.20
C HIS A 144 8.20 -6.91 11.55
N TRP A 145 8.85 -7.08 10.40
CA TRP A 145 9.44 -6.02 9.59
C TRP A 145 9.12 -6.24 8.11
N ALA A 146 9.24 -5.20 7.30
CA ALA A 146 9.18 -5.31 5.86
C ALA A 146 10.41 -4.66 5.22
N LEU A 147 10.80 -5.19 4.08
CA LEU A 147 11.84 -4.65 3.20
C LEU A 147 11.14 -4.26 1.91
N LEU A 148 10.89 -2.98 1.71
CA LEU A 148 10.25 -2.46 0.51
C LEU A 148 11.32 -2.14 -0.53
N ASN A 149 11.16 -2.67 -1.73
CA ASN A 149 12.08 -2.36 -2.82
C ASN A 149 11.97 -0.89 -3.24
N GLN A 150 13.07 -0.32 -3.72
CA GLN A 150 13.18 1.07 -4.18
C GLN A 150 13.60 1.08 -5.65
N VAL A 151 12.88 0.35 -6.51
CA VAL A 151 13.22 0.16 -7.94
C VAL A 151 12.69 1.24 -8.88
N THR A 152 11.99 2.22 -8.36
CA THR A 152 11.48 3.37 -9.13
C THR A 152 11.56 4.62 -8.26
N THR A 153 11.03 5.75 -8.73
CA THR A 153 10.95 7.04 -8.02
C THR A 153 10.24 6.99 -6.64
N ARG A 154 10.46 5.92 -5.87
CA ARG A 154 9.72 5.64 -4.62
C ARG A 154 10.38 6.17 -3.37
N ASP A 155 11.62 6.68 -3.47
CA ASP A 155 12.42 7.02 -2.30
C ASP A 155 11.73 7.93 -1.31
N PHE A 156 11.04 8.95 -1.81
CA PHE A 156 10.36 9.92 -0.96
C PHE A 156 8.88 9.59 -0.72
N LYS A 157 8.26 8.74 -1.54
CA LYS A 157 6.81 8.51 -1.49
C LYS A 157 6.33 8.07 -0.13
N THR A 158 6.99 7.08 0.46
CA THR A 158 6.58 6.57 1.78
C THR A 158 6.77 7.62 2.86
N MET A 159 7.94 8.25 2.94
CA MET A 159 8.27 9.18 4.03
C MET A 159 7.47 10.49 3.93
N VAL A 160 7.34 11.02 2.72
CA VAL A 160 6.48 12.19 2.45
C VAL A 160 5.01 11.84 2.67
N GLY A 161 4.58 10.67 2.21
CA GLY A 161 3.20 10.20 2.42
C GLY A 161 2.86 10.08 3.90
N GLN A 162 3.75 9.51 4.70
CA GLN A 162 3.60 9.43 6.15
C GLN A 162 3.55 10.81 6.82
N GLN A 163 4.40 11.74 6.38
CA GLN A 163 4.36 13.12 6.89
C GLN A 163 3.02 13.79 6.59
N VAL A 164 2.49 13.60 5.37
CA VAL A 164 1.17 14.12 5.00
C VAL A 164 0.07 13.47 5.82
N ALA A 165 0.12 12.14 6.00
CA ALA A 165 -0.85 11.41 6.83
C ALA A 165 -0.87 11.93 8.28
N MET A 166 0.31 12.15 8.88
CA MET A 166 0.41 12.72 10.23
C MET A 166 -0.15 14.14 10.32
N LEU A 167 0.10 14.98 9.32
CA LEU A 167 -0.50 16.32 9.24
C LEU A 167 -2.04 16.25 9.14
N CYS A 168 -2.57 15.25 8.45
CA CYS A 168 -4.01 15.01 8.30
C CYS A 168 -4.64 14.28 9.50
N GLY A 169 -3.89 14.04 10.58
CA GLY A 169 -4.41 13.54 11.85
C GLY A 169 -4.23 12.04 12.10
N THR A 170 -3.46 11.33 11.28
CA THR A 170 -3.08 9.95 11.60
C THR A 170 -2.24 9.93 12.87
N ARG A 171 -2.59 9.07 13.83
CA ARG A 171 -1.95 9.07 15.16
C ARG A 171 -0.58 8.39 15.18
N TRP A 172 -0.33 7.50 14.23
CA TRP A 172 0.93 6.76 14.12
C TRP A 172 1.16 6.34 12.66
N GLU A 173 2.40 6.45 12.22
CA GLU A 173 2.87 5.93 10.94
C GLU A 173 4.10 5.04 11.15
N PRO A 174 4.28 3.98 10.34
CA PRO A 174 5.40 3.06 10.48
C PRO A 174 6.76 3.71 10.31
N ALA A 175 7.62 3.63 11.31
CA ALA A 175 8.99 4.11 11.22
C ALA A 175 9.81 3.29 10.22
N ASN A 176 10.79 3.94 9.58
CA ASN A 176 11.56 3.34 8.51
C ASN A 176 12.96 3.94 8.35
N ARG A 177 13.81 3.27 7.56
CA ARG A 177 15.12 3.76 7.10
C ARG A 177 15.59 3.04 5.86
N PHE A 178 16.44 3.67 5.06
CA PHE A 178 17.11 3.00 3.95
C PHE A 178 18.19 2.02 4.42
N VAL A 179 18.31 0.91 3.70
CA VAL A 179 19.33 -0.11 3.93
C VAL A 179 19.80 -0.70 2.60
N ASN A 180 21.04 -1.16 2.55
CA ASN A 180 21.51 -2.05 1.49
C ASN A 180 21.13 -3.50 1.81
N LEU A 181 20.60 -4.24 0.84
CA LEU A 181 20.17 -5.62 1.03
C LEU A 181 21.04 -6.59 0.22
N VAL A 182 21.67 -7.52 0.90
CA VAL A 182 22.35 -8.68 0.30
C VAL A 182 21.63 -9.94 0.75
N ILE A 183 21.36 -10.86 -0.16
CA ILE A 183 20.80 -12.19 0.14
C ILE A 183 21.65 -13.24 -0.54
N ASP A 184 22.19 -14.17 0.22
CA ASP A 184 23.06 -15.27 -0.23
C ASP A 184 24.20 -14.76 -1.14
N GLY A 185 24.89 -13.68 -0.70
CA GLY A 185 25.97 -13.03 -1.43
C GLY A 185 25.52 -12.21 -2.66
N SER A 186 24.24 -12.16 -2.98
CA SER A 186 23.71 -11.40 -4.10
C SER A 186 23.18 -10.05 -3.62
N TYR A 187 23.81 -8.95 -4.02
CA TYR A 187 23.32 -7.62 -3.73
C TYR A 187 21.98 -7.37 -4.44
N ARG A 188 20.96 -6.96 -3.69
CA ARG A 188 19.59 -6.75 -4.17
C ARG A 188 19.25 -5.29 -4.44
N GLY A 189 20.11 -4.35 -4.01
CA GLY A 189 19.90 -2.92 -4.11
C GLY A 189 19.52 -2.27 -2.78
N VAL A 190 19.11 -1.01 -2.86
CA VAL A 190 18.61 -0.24 -1.72
C VAL A 190 17.15 -0.63 -1.44
N TYR A 191 16.87 -0.88 -0.18
CA TYR A 191 15.52 -1.18 0.34
C TYR A 191 15.14 -0.20 1.44
N LEU A 192 13.84 0.01 1.62
CA LEU A 192 13.31 0.65 2.81
C LEU A 192 12.97 -0.43 3.84
N LEU A 193 13.74 -0.48 4.92
CA LEU A 193 13.39 -1.25 6.12
C LEU A 193 12.31 -0.47 6.87
N ILE A 194 11.15 -1.09 7.08
CA ILE A 194 9.97 -0.43 7.63
C ILE A 194 9.25 -1.34 8.63
N GLU A 195 8.66 -0.73 9.63
CA GLU A 195 7.72 -1.40 10.52
C GLU A 195 6.47 -1.89 9.77
N THR A 196 5.88 -2.97 10.23
CA THR A 196 4.56 -3.41 9.73
C THR A 196 3.46 -2.92 10.66
N VAL A 197 2.26 -2.76 10.12
CA VAL A 197 1.08 -2.46 10.94
C VAL A 197 0.79 -3.68 11.81
N LYS A 198 1.17 -3.58 13.06
CA LYS A 198 0.99 -4.56 14.13
C LYS A 198 0.75 -3.82 15.44
N GLU A 199 -0.10 -4.42 16.28
CA GLU A 199 -0.27 -3.93 17.63
C GLU A 199 1.05 -4.06 18.41
N SER A 200 1.50 -2.99 19.00
CA SER A 200 2.47 -2.90 20.10
C SER A 200 2.58 -1.46 20.60
N GLU A 201 3.09 -1.29 21.82
CA GLU A 201 3.27 0.01 22.46
C GLU A 201 4.01 1.04 21.59
N GLY A 202 5.05 0.62 20.88
CA GLY A 202 5.85 1.48 19.99
C GLY A 202 5.38 1.53 18.53
N ARG A 203 4.21 0.96 18.22
CA ARG A 203 3.61 0.95 16.88
C ARG A 203 2.15 1.36 16.93
N CYS A 204 1.27 0.57 16.32
CA CYS A 204 -0.16 0.74 16.42
C CYS A 204 -0.59 0.32 17.83
N ASN A 205 -0.46 1.26 18.78
CA ASN A 205 -0.79 0.99 20.18
C ASN A 205 -2.30 0.95 20.37
N VAL A 206 -2.83 -0.24 20.61
CA VAL A 206 -4.23 -0.52 20.85
C VAL A 206 -4.34 -1.30 22.17
N PRO A 207 -5.12 -0.82 23.14
CA PRO A 207 -5.32 -1.54 24.40
C PRO A 207 -5.87 -2.97 24.22
N LEU A 208 -5.76 -3.82 25.24
CA LEU A 208 -6.10 -5.25 25.20
C LEU A 208 -7.51 -5.57 24.69
N GLU A 209 -8.46 -4.65 24.82
CA GLU A 209 -9.84 -4.83 24.34
C GLU A 209 -10.11 -4.16 22.98
N GLY A 210 -9.06 -3.64 22.34
CA GLY A 210 -9.19 -2.96 21.05
C GLY A 210 -9.00 -3.90 19.86
N TYR A 211 -9.10 -3.34 18.66
CA TYR A 211 -9.02 -4.08 17.40
C TYR A 211 -8.28 -3.28 16.34
N VAL A 212 -7.55 -3.99 15.49
CA VAL A 212 -7.03 -3.48 14.20
C VAL A 212 -7.51 -4.42 13.12
N THR A 213 -8.28 -3.89 12.17
CA THR A 213 -8.73 -4.61 10.97
C THR A 213 -8.15 -3.96 9.72
N GLU A 214 -7.93 -4.75 8.69
CA GLU A 214 -7.56 -4.27 7.35
C GLU A 214 -8.66 -4.63 6.35
N CYS A 215 -9.21 -3.63 5.69
CA CYS A 215 -10.10 -3.83 4.56
C CYS A 215 -9.28 -3.91 3.27
N ASP A 216 -9.45 -5.00 2.50
CA ASP A 216 -8.60 -5.29 1.36
C ASP A 216 -9.34 -6.13 0.31
N SER A 217 -9.17 -5.79 -0.95
CA SER A 217 -9.70 -6.58 -2.07
C SER A 217 -8.97 -7.91 -2.28
N TYR A 218 -7.80 -8.08 -1.68
CA TYR A 218 -7.02 -9.33 -1.68
C TYR A 218 -7.16 -10.14 -0.38
N TRP A 219 -8.23 -9.92 0.40
CA TRP A 219 -8.53 -10.60 1.65
C TRP A 219 -8.43 -12.13 1.53
N TRP A 220 -8.88 -12.70 0.42
CA TRP A 220 -8.88 -14.13 0.14
C TRP A 220 -7.48 -14.76 0.00
N THR A 221 -6.43 -13.95 -0.11
CA THR A 221 -5.03 -14.44 -0.16
C THR A 221 -4.40 -14.58 1.22
N LYS A 222 -5.10 -14.08 2.25
CA LYS A 222 -4.61 -14.07 3.63
C LYS A 222 -5.17 -15.29 4.34
N ASN A 223 -4.35 -15.91 5.20
CA ASN A 223 -4.81 -17.00 6.07
C ASN A 223 -5.46 -16.47 7.35
N ASP A 224 -5.70 -15.17 7.41
CA ASP A 224 -6.29 -14.50 8.56
C ASP A 224 -7.80 -14.73 8.61
N SER A 225 -8.39 -14.73 9.80
CA SER A 225 -9.85 -14.66 9.96
C SER A 225 -10.38 -13.42 9.24
N ASN A 226 -11.49 -13.55 8.55
CA ASN A 226 -12.05 -12.48 7.75
C ASN A 226 -13.59 -12.46 7.83
N PHE A 227 -14.17 -11.31 7.48
CA PHE A 227 -15.61 -11.17 7.29
C PHE A 227 -15.90 -10.15 6.17
N HIS A 228 -17.12 -10.19 5.69
CA HIS A 228 -17.68 -9.19 4.78
C HIS A 228 -18.68 -8.33 5.53
N SER A 229 -18.70 -7.05 5.25
CA SER A 229 -19.74 -6.15 5.74
C SER A 229 -21.00 -6.22 4.85
N ASN A 230 -22.10 -5.69 5.36
CA ASN A 230 -23.38 -5.70 4.65
C ASN A 230 -23.40 -4.75 3.45
N ASN A 231 -22.63 -3.68 3.49
CA ASN A 231 -22.71 -2.55 2.56
C ASN A 231 -21.60 -2.53 1.51
N LEU A 232 -20.44 -3.14 1.79
CA LEU A 232 -19.36 -3.19 0.82
C LEU A 232 -19.56 -4.37 -0.16
N PRO A 233 -19.09 -4.25 -1.42
CA PRO A 233 -19.16 -5.35 -2.36
C PRO A 233 -18.32 -6.53 -1.86
N TYR A 234 -18.70 -7.77 -2.22
CA TYR A 234 -18.00 -9.00 -1.85
C TYR A 234 -16.52 -9.02 -2.26
N THR A 235 -16.14 -8.19 -3.22
CA THR A 235 -14.71 -7.99 -3.56
C THR A 235 -13.89 -7.43 -2.41
N MET A 236 -14.53 -6.81 -1.41
CA MET A 236 -13.90 -6.22 -0.24
C MET A 236 -14.11 -7.13 0.98
N GLY A 237 -13.05 -7.36 1.73
CA GLY A 237 -13.14 -8.15 2.97
C GLY A 237 -12.27 -7.55 4.06
N TYR A 238 -12.73 -7.72 5.29
CA TYR A 238 -12.01 -7.31 6.50
C TYR A 238 -11.22 -8.49 7.06
N THR A 239 -9.95 -8.29 7.34
CA THR A 239 -9.07 -9.25 8.01
C THR A 239 -8.59 -8.67 9.33
N PHE A 240 -8.37 -9.54 10.33
CA PHE A 240 -7.86 -9.10 11.64
C PHE A 240 -6.34 -8.97 11.63
N LYS A 241 -5.85 -7.86 12.17
CA LYS A 241 -4.43 -7.61 12.45
C LYS A 241 -4.13 -7.61 13.94
N TYR A 242 -5.17 -7.36 14.75
CA TYR A 242 -5.18 -7.51 16.19
C TYR A 242 -6.64 -7.62 16.67
N PRO A 243 -6.94 -8.58 17.55
CA PRO A 243 -6.09 -9.72 17.94
C PRO A 243 -5.59 -10.52 16.75
N ASP A 244 -4.54 -11.33 16.91
CA ASP A 244 -4.09 -12.25 15.84
C ASP A 244 -5.21 -13.27 15.54
N ALA A 245 -5.26 -13.77 14.32
CA ALA A 245 -6.39 -14.55 13.79
C ALA A 245 -6.68 -15.84 14.57
N ASP A 246 -5.68 -16.41 15.24
CA ASP A 246 -5.77 -17.58 16.11
C ASP A 246 -6.15 -17.26 17.56
N GLU A 247 -6.14 -15.99 17.96
CA GLU A 247 -6.50 -15.52 19.30
C GLU A 247 -7.92 -14.95 19.35
N ILE A 248 -8.57 -14.68 18.21
CA ILE A 248 -9.88 -14.06 18.18
C ILE A 248 -11.00 -15.08 18.44
N ASP A 249 -11.73 -14.90 19.52
CA ASP A 249 -12.91 -15.71 19.82
C ASP A 249 -14.17 -15.28 19.04
N ALA A 250 -15.21 -16.11 19.06
CA ALA A 250 -16.45 -15.85 18.33
C ALA A 250 -17.17 -14.59 18.82
N VAL A 251 -17.04 -14.21 20.08
CA VAL A 251 -17.69 -13.03 20.68
C VAL A 251 -16.98 -11.77 20.17
N SER A 252 -15.65 -11.76 20.22
CA SER A 252 -14.81 -10.67 19.73
C SER A 252 -14.99 -10.48 18.22
N PHE A 253 -15.03 -11.58 17.47
CA PHE A 253 -15.29 -11.56 16.04
C PHE A 253 -16.67 -10.93 15.71
N ALA A 254 -17.73 -11.40 16.39
CA ALA A 254 -19.07 -10.85 16.18
C ALA A 254 -19.15 -9.38 16.58
N TYR A 255 -18.50 -9.00 17.69
CA TYR A 255 -18.49 -7.62 18.17
C TYR A 255 -17.92 -6.66 17.11
N ILE A 256 -16.70 -6.89 16.60
CA ILE A 256 -16.08 -5.96 15.67
C ILE A 256 -16.79 -5.94 14.31
N ARG A 257 -17.25 -7.10 13.81
CA ARG A 257 -18.06 -7.17 12.62
C ARG A 257 -19.34 -6.32 12.73
N ASN A 258 -20.05 -6.46 13.86
CA ASN A 258 -21.29 -5.70 14.10
C ASN A 258 -20.98 -4.20 14.27
N THR A 259 -19.87 -3.84 14.92
CA THR A 259 -19.44 -2.43 15.06
C THR A 259 -19.22 -1.78 13.70
N ILE A 260 -18.53 -2.47 12.80
CA ILE A 260 -18.28 -1.99 11.43
C ILE A 260 -19.60 -1.92 10.64
N ASN A 261 -20.45 -2.95 10.71
CA ASN A 261 -21.74 -2.93 10.03
C ASN A 261 -22.64 -1.78 10.53
N ASN A 262 -22.70 -1.55 11.84
CA ASN A 262 -23.51 -0.47 12.41
C ASN A 262 -23.03 0.91 11.90
N PHE A 263 -21.73 1.12 11.82
CA PHE A 263 -21.17 2.33 11.22
C PHE A 263 -21.54 2.46 9.73
N GLU A 264 -21.34 1.41 8.95
CA GLU A 264 -21.65 1.43 7.51
C GLU A 264 -23.16 1.59 7.25
N ASP A 265 -24.02 0.90 8.01
CA ASP A 265 -25.46 1.02 7.91
C ASP A 265 -25.91 2.47 8.20
N ALA A 266 -25.32 3.13 9.21
CA ALA A 266 -25.59 4.55 9.49
C ALA A 266 -25.05 5.47 8.38
N LEU A 267 -23.83 5.24 7.90
CA LEU A 267 -23.20 6.03 6.85
C LEU A 267 -24.02 5.98 5.56
N TYR A 268 -24.32 4.79 5.06
CA TYR A 268 -25.08 4.61 3.81
C TYR A 268 -26.57 4.88 3.96
N GLY A 269 -27.11 4.75 5.18
CA GLY A 269 -28.49 5.11 5.52
C GLY A 269 -28.71 6.59 5.80
N GLY A 270 -27.69 7.43 5.72
CA GLY A 270 -27.78 8.88 5.97
C GLY A 270 -28.02 9.23 7.44
N GLN A 271 -27.72 8.31 8.38
CA GLN A 271 -27.86 8.57 9.81
C GLN A 271 -26.58 9.20 10.37
N PRO A 272 -26.63 9.94 11.51
CA PRO A 272 -25.43 10.47 12.17
C PRO A 272 -24.41 9.37 12.46
N ILE A 273 -23.13 9.67 12.28
CA ILE A 273 -22.02 8.72 12.50
C ILE A 273 -21.01 9.17 13.57
N ASP A 274 -21.20 10.36 14.16
CA ASP A 274 -20.25 10.97 15.08
C ASP A 274 -19.98 10.15 16.33
N ASP A 275 -20.95 9.36 16.79
CA ASP A 275 -20.80 8.44 17.93
C ASP A 275 -20.20 7.08 17.52
N LEU A 276 -20.15 6.78 16.22
CA LEU A 276 -19.72 5.50 15.68
C LEU A 276 -18.30 5.58 15.11
N PHE A 277 -17.94 6.70 14.52
CA PHE A 277 -16.67 6.92 13.86
C PHE A 277 -16.08 8.29 14.21
N ASP A 278 -14.76 8.34 14.36
CA ASP A 278 -14.00 9.58 14.42
C ASP A 278 -13.96 10.21 13.02
N THR A 279 -14.93 11.09 12.75
CA THR A 279 -15.14 11.71 11.44
C THR A 279 -13.93 12.50 10.99
N ARG A 280 -13.22 13.14 11.92
CA ARG A 280 -11.98 13.84 11.63
C ARG A 280 -10.88 12.89 11.11
N SER A 281 -10.75 11.72 11.70
CA SER A 281 -9.79 10.71 11.20
C SER A 281 -10.18 10.19 9.82
N LEU A 282 -11.47 10.06 9.55
CA LEU A 282 -12.00 9.61 8.25
C LEU A 282 -11.76 10.65 7.15
N MET A 283 -12.12 11.91 7.42
CA MET A 283 -11.92 13.00 6.45
C MET A 283 -10.45 13.34 6.26
N GLY A 284 -9.64 13.23 7.31
CA GLY A 284 -8.16 13.36 7.24
C GLY A 284 -7.52 12.26 6.39
N TRP A 285 -8.03 11.04 6.46
CA TRP A 285 -7.58 9.94 5.60
C TRP A 285 -7.85 10.24 4.11
N PHE A 286 -9.05 10.73 3.76
CA PHE A 286 -9.36 11.16 2.40
C PHE A 286 -8.48 12.32 1.95
N LEU A 287 -8.31 13.33 2.81
CA LEU A 287 -7.50 14.50 2.51
C LEU A 287 -6.04 14.11 2.23
N ALA A 288 -5.46 13.21 3.01
CA ALA A 288 -4.10 12.75 2.78
C ALA A 288 -3.96 12.07 1.41
N HIS A 289 -4.91 11.23 1.04
CA HIS A 289 -4.91 10.59 -0.29
C HIS A 289 -5.10 11.59 -1.43
N ASP A 290 -5.93 12.61 -1.25
CA ASP A 290 -6.11 13.66 -2.25
C ASP A 290 -4.87 14.54 -2.39
N ILE A 291 -4.22 14.92 -1.29
CA ILE A 291 -2.94 15.66 -1.32
C ILE A 291 -1.87 14.86 -2.08
N LEU A 292 -1.77 13.58 -1.81
CA LEU A 292 -0.77 12.70 -2.40
C LEU A 292 -1.11 12.25 -3.83
N GLY A 293 -2.36 12.40 -4.26
CA GLY A 293 -2.84 11.86 -5.53
C GLY A 293 -2.69 10.34 -5.60
N THR A 294 -2.93 9.65 -4.48
CA THR A 294 -2.86 8.17 -4.40
C THR A 294 -4.10 7.56 -5.03
N TRP A 295 -3.95 6.68 -6.00
CA TRP A 295 -5.11 6.14 -6.73
C TRP A 295 -5.59 4.77 -6.24
N ASP A 296 -4.77 3.98 -5.59
CA ASP A 296 -5.12 2.66 -5.05
C ASP A 296 -5.22 2.62 -3.52
N GLY A 297 -5.35 3.78 -2.89
CA GLY A 297 -5.57 3.90 -1.45
C GLY A 297 -6.92 3.37 -1.00
N CYS A 298 -7.85 3.08 -1.92
CA CYS A 298 -9.15 2.55 -1.61
C CYS A 298 -9.37 1.17 -2.23
N GLY A 299 -9.93 0.27 -1.44
CA GLY A 299 -10.09 -1.12 -1.84
C GLY A 299 -8.89 -2.00 -1.51
N SER A 300 -7.86 -1.42 -0.91
CA SER A 300 -6.68 -2.10 -0.36
C SER A 300 -6.03 -1.22 0.70
N ASN A 301 -5.27 -1.84 1.61
CA ASN A 301 -4.40 -1.13 2.55
C ASN A 301 -5.13 -0.19 3.52
N MET A 302 -6.42 -0.41 3.77
CA MET A 302 -7.21 0.42 4.68
C MET A 302 -7.28 -0.23 6.05
N PHE A 303 -6.81 0.47 7.06
CA PHE A 303 -6.88 0.02 8.45
C PHE A 303 -7.97 0.77 9.19
N LEU A 304 -8.82 0.01 9.87
CA LEU A 304 -9.83 0.50 10.82
C LEU A 304 -9.42 0.05 12.21
N ILE A 305 -9.43 0.99 13.14
CA ILE A 305 -9.00 0.78 14.52
C ILE A 305 -10.15 1.09 15.46
N LYS A 306 -10.34 0.24 16.46
CA LYS A 306 -11.14 0.52 17.62
C LYS A 306 -10.25 0.41 18.85
N ASP A 307 -10.08 1.52 19.59
CA ASP A 307 -9.12 1.56 20.69
C ASP A 307 -9.58 0.69 21.88
N ASP A 308 -10.89 0.60 22.14
CA ASP A 308 -11.47 -0.28 23.18
C ASP A 308 -12.91 -0.69 22.86
N ARG A 309 -13.53 -1.54 23.68
CA ARG A 309 -14.91 -2.00 23.49
C ARG A 309 -15.97 -1.04 24.07
N ARG A 310 -15.59 -0.10 24.93
CA ARG A 310 -16.52 0.67 25.75
C ARG A 310 -16.94 1.97 25.10
N ASP A 311 -15.99 2.88 24.94
CA ASP A 311 -16.28 4.29 24.64
C ASP A 311 -15.67 4.78 23.35
N SER A 312 -14.69 4.06 22.76
CA SER A 312 -14.02 4.52 21.58
C SER A 312 -14.86 4.34 20.32
N ARG A 313 -14.82 5.34 19.46
CA ARG A 313 -15.32 5.27 18.10
C ARG A 313 -14.35 4.50 17.21
N LEU A 314 -14.83 3.97 16.09
CA LEU A 314 -13.93 3.55 15.01
C LEU A 314 -13.11 4.75 14.54
N ARG A 315 -11.89 4.51 14.11
CA ARG A 315 -11.04 5.52 13.45
C ARG A 315 -10.22 4.91 12.33
N MET A 316 -9.73 5.73 11.43
CA MET A 316 -8.77 5.29 10.43
C MET A 316 -7.43 4.97 11.08
N GLY A 317 -6.77 3.95 10.57
CA GLY A 317 -5.41 3.59 10.92
C GLY A 317 -4.36 4.28 10.05
N PRO A 318 -3.09 3.83 10.12
CA PRO A 318 -2.01 4.41 9.33
C PRO A 318 -2.26 4.23 7.83
N LEU A 319 -1.77 5.17 7.03
CA LEU A 319 -1.74 5.00 5.59
C LEU A 319 -0.66 3.98 5.22
N TRP A 320 -0.94 3.21 4.19
CA TRP A 320 -0.04 2.16 3.74
C TRP A 320 -0.04 2.05 2.21
N ASP A 321 1.12 1.66 1.64
CA ASP A 321 1.33 1.46 0.20
C ASP A 321 1.24 2.74 -0.64
N PHE A 322 2.27 3.56 -0.52
CA PHE A 322 2.39 4.83 -1.25
C PHE A 322 2.90 4.69 -2.70
N ASP A 323 2.94 3.49 -3.25
CA ASP A 323 3.48 3.22 -4.60
C ASP A 323 2.77 4.02 -5.68
N SER A 324 1.48 4.27 -5.52
CA SER A 324 0.62 4.97 -6.46
C SER A 324 0.56 6.49 -6.27
N THR A 325 1.35 7.06 -5.33
CA THR A 325 1.38 8.52 -5.10
C THR A 325 2.03 9.30 -6.23
N PHE A 326 1.76 10.59 -6.30
CA PHE A 326 2.32 11.57 -7.24
C PHE A 326 2.03 11.24 -8.70
N LYS A 327 0.87 10.66 -8.99
CA LYS A 327 0.46 10.36 -10.36
C LYS A 327 -0.35 11.49 -10.98
N ARG A 328 0.10 11.96 -12.15
CA ARG A 328 -0.60 12.91 -13.02
C ARG A 328 -1.43 12.15 -14.06
N SER A 329 -2.39 11.34 -13.60
CA SER A 329 -3.34 10.62 -14.46
C SER A 329 -4.75 11.17 -14.27
N GLY A 330 -5.80 10.46 -14.67
CA GLY A 330 -7.19 10.86 -14.44
C GLY A 330 -7.50 11.21 -12.99
N GLU A 331 -6.79 10.62 -12.07
CA GLU A 331 -6.90 10.88 -10.64
C GLU A 331 -6.32 12.24 -10.19
N TRP A 332 -5.46 12.84 -10.97
CA TRP A 332 -4.99 14.20 -10.73
C TRP A 332 -6.14 15.20 -10.63
N ALA A 333 -7.15 15.03 -11.46
CA ALA A 333 -8.33 15.91 -11.50
C ALA A 333 -9.39 15.58 -10.43
N SER A 334 -9.07 14.71 -9.46
CA SER A 334 -10.00 14.32 -8.40
C SER A 334 -9.57 14.89 -7.05
N VAL A 335 -10.52 15.40 -6.28
CA VAL A 335 -10.34 15.80 -4.89
C VAL A 335 -10.70 14.62 -3.99
N HIS A 336 -11.92 14.19 -3.99
CA HIS A 336 -12.44 13.04 -3.24
C HIS A 336 -12.51 11.79 -4.13
N ARG A 337 -11.38 11.27 -4.52
CA ARG A 337 -11.21 10.29 -5.58
C ARG A 337 -11.98 9.01 -5.44
N ILE A 338 -12.42 8.69 -4.27
CA ILE A 338 -12.75 7.33 -3.94
C ILE A 338 -14.26 7.20 -3.88
N GLN A 339 -14.88 7.11 -5.05
CA GLN A 339 -16.31 6.87 -5.16
C GLN A 339 -16.73 5.42 -4.84
N GLN A 340 -15.78 4.50 -4.72
CA GLN A 340 -16.05 3.06 -4.59
C GLN A 340 -16.04 2.53 -3.16
N PHE A 341 -15.75 3.38 -2.18
CA PHE A 341 -15.70 3.03 -0.77
C PHE A 341 -16.61 4.00 0.00
N TYR A 342 -16.26 4.43 1.17
CA TYR A 342 -17.04 5.39 1.94
C TYR A 342 -17.15 6.79 1.28
N GLY A 343 -16.31 7.07 0.27
CA GLY A 343 -16.16 8.39 -0.31
C GLY A 343 -17.47 8.99 -0.81
N ALA A 344 -18.23 8.27 -1.65
CA ALA A 344 -19.50 8.80 -2.17
C ALA A 344 -20.50 9.11 -1.06
N ALA A 345 -20.58 8.28 -0.02
CA ALA A 345 -21.45 8.50 1.11
C ALA A 345 -20.97 9.67 1.99
N CYS A 346 -19.65 9.77 2.25
CA CYS A 346 -19.08 10.86 3.03
C CYS A 346 -19.26 12.21 2.33
N PHE A 347 -18.90 12.31 1.05
CA PHE A 347 -18.96 13.59 0.32
C PHE A 347 -20.37 13.99 -0.15
N SER A 348 -21.38 13.15 0.08
CA SER A 348 -22.79 13.56 -0.03
C SER A 348 -23.33 14.26 1.23
N ARG A 349 -22.53 14.38 2.29
CA ARG A 349 -22.93 14.88 3.60
C ARG A 349 -22.28 16.25 3.87
N PRO A 350 -23.08 17.33 3.97
CA PRO A 350 -22.56 18.69 4.15
C PRO A 350 -21.64 18.85 5.35
N GLU A 351 -21.97 18.21 6.47
CA GLU A 351 -21.18 18.26 7.70
C GLU A 351 -19.79 17.64 7.53
N LEU A 352 -19.66 16.52 6.81
CA LEU A 352 -18.38 15.87 6.55
C LEU A 352 -17.55 16.65 5.51
N VAL A 353 -18.19 17.21 4.51
CA VAL A 353 -17.52 18.08 3.54
C VAL A 353 -17.00 19.35 4.21
N GLN A 354 -17.75 19.95 5.13
CA GLN A 354 -17.29 21.08 5.90
C GLN A 354 -16.04 20.70 6.73
N GLU A 355 -16.08 19.57 7.42
CA GLU A 355 -14.93 19.07 8.19
C GLU A 355 -13.70 18.83 7.29
N TYR A 356 -13.89 18.28 6.09
CA TYR A 356 -12.83 18.07 5.11
C TYR A 356 -12.20 19.40 4.65
N VAL A 357 -13.01 20.41 4.36
CA VAL A 357 -12.53 21.75 3.97
C VAL A 357 -11.81 22.43 5.13
N ASP A 358 -12.34 22.33 6.34
CA ASP A 358 -11.70 22.91 7.51
C ASP A 358 -10.35 22.24 7.83
N LEU A 359 -10.25 20.93 7.67
CA LEU A 359 -9.00 20.20 7.74
C LEU A 359 -7.98 20.68 6.69
N TRP A 360 -8.40 20.89 5.44
CA TRP A 360 -7.53 21.47 4.42
C TRP A 360 -6.99 22.85 4.84
N ARG A 361 -7.85 23.72 5.34
CA ARG A 361 -7.45 25.05 5.83
C ARG A 361 -6.44 25.00 6.97
N GLU A 362 -6.52 24.00 7.85
CA GLU A 362 -5.57 23.75 8.91
C GLU A 362 -4.23 23.19 8.40
N VAL A 363 -4.28 22.21 7.50
CA VAL A 363 -3.09 21.49 6.99
C VAL A 363 -2.32 22.32 5.97
N ARG A 364 -3.04 23.03 5.11
CA ARG A 364 -2.51 23.78 3.96
C ARG A 364 -1.31 24.70 4.30
N PRO A 365 -1.36 25.55 5.33
CA PRO A 365 -0.25 26.45 5.66
C PRO A 365 1.01 25.72 6.12
N LEU A 366 0.90 24.51 6.65
CA LEU A 366 2.01 23.71 7.17
C LEU A 366 2.62 22.78 6.11
N LEU A 367 1.85 22.43 5.08
CA LEU A 367 2.14 21.34 4.18
C LEU A 367 3.47 21.51 3.44
N GLN A 368 3.70 22.67 2.83
CA GLN A 368 4.90 22.92 2.02
C GLN A 368 6.17 22.91 2.89
N GLU A 369 6.14 23.55 4.05
CA GLU A 369 7.26 23.58 4.99
C GLU A 369 7.60 22.18 5.48
N ARG A 370 6.60 21.41 5.90
CA ARG A 370 6.78 20.08 6.47
C ARG A 370 7.27 19.06 5.43
N VAL A 371 6.73 19.12 4.22
CA VAL A 371 7.21 18.26 3.13
C VAL A 371 8.64 18.61 2.76
N LYS A 372 8.95 19.91 2.62
CA LYS A 372 10.33 20.36 2.35
C LYS A 372 11.31 19.89 3.42
N ALA A 373 10.97 20.01 4.69
CA ALA A 373 11.83 19.57 5.79
C ALA A 373 12.14 18.06 5.71
N VAL A 374 11.15 17.23 5.35
CA VAL A 374 11.38 15.79 5.12
C VAL A 374 12.30 15.56 3.94
N VAL A 375 12.05 16.20 2.82
CA VAL A 375 12.87 16.07 1.60
C VAL A 375 14.32 16.50 1.85
N ASP A 376 14.53 17.66 2.47
CA ASP A 376 15.87 18.18 2.82
C ASP A 376 16.61 17.22 3.77
N SER A 377 15.91 16.70 4.77
CA SER A 377 16.47 15.71 5.71
C SER A 377 16.91 14.43 5.01
N LEU A 378 16.09 13.94 4.08
CA LEU A 378 16.40 12.73 3.32
C LEU A 378 17.58 12.93 2.38
N CYS A 379 17.64 14.07 1.67
CA CYS A 379 18.78 14.44 0.83
C CYS A 379 20.07 14.53 1.64
N THR A 380 20.02 15.20 2.79
CA THR A 380 21.19 15.41 3.65
C THR A 380 21.70 14.11 4.27
N ASN A 381 20.80 13.28 4.78
CA ASN A 381 21.18 12.09 5.54
C ASN A 381 21.46 10.87 4.67
N TYR A 382 20.86 10.80 3.48
CA TYR A 382 20.90 9.58 2.65
C TYR A 382 21.36 9.79 1.21
N GLY A 383 21.36 11.04 0.68
CA GLY A 383 21.55 11.31 -0.75
C GLY A 383 22.79 10.63 -1.33
N GLU A 384 23.97 10.95 -0.82
CA GLU A 384 25.23 10.38 -1.28
C GLU A 384 25.28 8.85 -1.13
N ALA A 385 24.84 8.35 0.02
CA ALA A 385 24.91 6.92 0.32
C ALA A 385 23.95 6.09 -0.55
N VAL A 386 22.74 6.58 -0.81
CA VAL A 386 21.77 5.90 -1.67
C VAL A 386 22.23 5.95 -3.12
N ASP A 387 22.70 7.09 -3.62
CA ASP A 387 23.17 7.23 -5.01
C ASP A 387 24.42 6.37 -5.27
N SER A 388 25.39 6.34 -4.34
CA SER A 388 26.54 5.44 -4.40
C SER A 388 26.13 3.96 -4.42
N SER A 389 25.17 3.58 -3.60
CA SER A 389 24.62 2.22 -3.56
C SER A 389 23.91 1.83 -4.87
N ARG A 390 23.24 2.77 -5.54
CA ARG A 390 22.57 2.57 -6.82
C ARG A 390 23.54 2.30 -7.97
N VAL A 391 24.70 2.94 -7.96
CA VAL A 391 25.75 2.65 -8.94
C VAL A 391 26.16 1.17 -8.86
N LEU A 392 26.30 0.62 -7.65
CA LEU A 392 26.60 -0.79 -7.43
C LEU A 392 25.42 -1.72 -7.80
N ALA A 393 24.21 -1.20 -7.76
CA ALA A 393 23.00 -1.93 -8.13
C ALA A 393 22.61 -1.79 -9.61
N ALA A 394 23.44 -1.20 -10.46
CA ALA A 394 23.11 -0.82 -11.85
C ALA A 394 22.60 -1.99 -12.72
N ARG A 395 22.93 -3.25 -12.36
CA ARG A 395 22.38 -4.46 -13.03
C ARG A 395 20.85 -4.59 -12.93
N TRP A 396 20.21 -3.89 -12.00
CA TRP A 396 18.76 -3.88 -11.82
C TRP A 396 18.07 -2.74 -12.58
N GLY A 397 18.82 -1.96 -13.35
CA GLY A 397 18.39 -0.79 -14.09
C GLY A 397 18.91 0.51 -13.48
N ALA A 398 18.99 1.55 -14.32
CA ALA A 398 19.31 2.89 -13.84
C ALA A 398 18.12 3.48 -13.09
N LEU A 399 18.40 4.08 -11.94
CA LEU A 399 17.42 4.77 -11.11
C LEU A 399 17.75 6.27 -11.09
N PRO A 400 16.74 7.16 -10.96
CA PRO A 400 16.96 8.58 -10.71
C PRO A 400 17.80 8.79 -9.46
N THR A 401 18.55 9.89 -9.42
CA THR A 401 19.26 10.29 -8.20
C THR A 401 18.29 10.71 -7.11
N ILE A 402 18.78 10.79 -5.88
CA ILE A 402 17.99 11.35 -4.77
C ILE A 402 17.59 12.80 -5.08
N ALA A 403 18.47 13.60 -5.69
CA ALA A 403 18.16 14.97 -6.10
C ALA A 403 17.03 15.05 -7.15
N ASP A 404 17.03 14.14 -8.15
CA ASP A 404 15.96 14.07 -9.14
C ASP A 404 14.61 13.73 -8.48
N ASN A 405 14.63 12.81 -7.51
CA ASN A 405 13.42 12.43 -6.77
C ASN A 405 12.93 13.57 -5.86
N ALA A 406 13.84 14.31 -5.21
CA ALA A 406 13.50 15.49 -4.42
C ALA A 406 12.79 16.54 -5.27
N LYS A 407 13.38 16.85 -6.43
CA LYS A 407 12.77 17.76 -7.39
C LYS A 407 11.39 17.30 -7.87
N ALA A 408 11.20 16.02 -8.13
CA ALA A 408 9.91 15.48 -8.55
C ALA A 408 8.83 15.65 -7.45
N VAL A 409 9.19 15.56 -6.17
CA VAL A 409 8.28 15.84 -5.05
C VAL A 409 7.95 17.33 -4.98
N GLU A 410 8.95 18.19 -5.07
CA GLU A 410 8.77 19.65 -5.07
C GLU A 410 7.85 20.10 -6.22
N ASP A 411 8.09 19.60 -7.44
CA ASP A 411 7.28 19.90 -8.63
C ASP A 411 5.82 19.41 -8.44
N TRP A 412 5.62 18.23 -7.80
CA TRP A 412 4.28 17.75 -7.47
C TRP A 412 3.53 18.73 -6.56
N PHE A 413 4.11 19.13 -5.46
CA PHE A 413 3.43 20.00 -4.49
C PHE A 413 3.26 21.41 -5.02
N ALA A 414 4.19 21.91 -5.84
CA ALA A 414 4.07 23.21 -6.50
C ALA A 414 2.85 23.30 -7.42
N GLU A 415 2.48 22.19 -8.07
CA GLU A 415 1.29 22.12 -8.93
C GLU A 415 0.04 21.68 -8.16
N ARG A 416 0.17 20.71 -7.23
CA ARG A 416 -0.96 20.10 -6.54
C ARG A 416 -1.62 21.04 -5.54
N ILE A 417 -0.84 21.82 -4.79
CA ILE A 417 -1.39 22.70 -3.75
C ILE A 417 -2.33 23.77 -4.34
N PRO A 418 -1.93 24.56 -5.37
CA PRO A 418 -2.83 25.54 -5.97
C PRO A 418 -4.10 24.91 -6.55
N TRP A 419 -3.98 23.71 -7.12
CA TRP A 419 -5.13 22.98 -7.63
C TRP A 419 -6.10 22.57 -6.51
N LEU A 420 -5.59 22.09 -5.37
CA LEU A 420 -6.40 21.74 -4.21
C LEU A 420 -7.04 22.97 -3.57
N ASP A 421 -6.32 24.11 -3.51
CA ASP A 421 -6.86 25.37 -3.00
C ASP A 421 -8.15 25.78 -3.74
N GLU A 422 -8.15 25.64 -5.08
CA GLU A 422 -9.33 25.95 -5.88
C GLU A 422 -10.44 24.89 -5.71
N HIS A 423 -10.11 23.60 -5.77
CA HIS A 423 -11.10 22.54 -5.89
C HIS A 423 -11.74 22.15 -4.56
N ILE A 424 -10.99 22.23 -3.45
CA ILE A 424 -11.54 21.91 -2.12
C ILE A 424 -12.54 22.98 -1.67
N GLU A 425 -12.23 24.25 -1.82
CA GLU A 425 -13.18 25.33 -1.47
C GLU A 425 -14.47 25.25 -2.31
N ASN A 426 -14.38 24.86 -3.56
CA ASN A 426 -15.55 24.70 -4.44
C ASN A 426 -16.50 23.59 -3.99
N LEU A 427 -16.08 22.64 -3.14
CA LEU A 427 -16.98 21.61 -2.59
C LEU A 427 -18.12 22.23 -1.76
N LEU A 428 -17.86 23.32 -1.03
CA LEU A 428 -18.89 24.03 -0.25
C LEU A 428 -19.87 24.78 -1.16
N VAL A 429 -19.43 25.33 -2.29
CA VAL A 429 -20.28 26.04 -3.24
C VAL A 429 -21.23 25.06 -3.91
N VAL A 430 -20.76 23.92 -4.35
CA VAL A 430 -21.57 22.86 -4.97
C VAL A 430 -22.66 22.36 -4.00
N GLN A 431 -22.38 22.31 -2.70
CA GLN A 431 -23.37 21.93 -1.70
C GLN A 431 -24.42 23.01 -1.43
N SER A 432 -24.02 24.28 -1.43
CA SER A 432 -24.98 25.39 -1.28
C SER A 432 -25.95 25.45 -2.46
N ASP A 433 -25.47 25.14 -3.67
CA ASP A 433 -26.33 25.05 -4.86
C ASP A 433 -27.15 23.74 -4.89
N SER A 434 -26.68 22.66 -4.26
CA SER A 434 -27.38 21.37 -4.15
C SER A 434 -28.52 21.41 -3.14
N SER A 435 -28.57 22.40 -2.24
CA SER A 435 -29.78 22.69 -1.41
C SER A 435 -30.99 23.19 -2.23
N MET A 436 -30.73 23.53 -3.49
CA MET A 436 -31.79 23.66 -4.53
C MET A 436 -31.88 22.33 -5.30
N THR A 437 -32.69 21.41 -4.78
CA THR A 437 -33.27 20.26 -5.48
C THR A 437 -32.26 19.14 -5.92
N ALA A 438 -31.72 18.37 -5.00
CA ALA A 438 -31.56 16.97 -5.28
C ALA A 438 -32.95 16.34 -5.39
N ALA A 439 -33.46 16.22 -6.61
CA ALA A 439 -34.70 15.48 -6.83
C ALA A 439 -34.49 14.05 -6.30
N PRO A 440 -35.37 13.54 -5.42
CA PRO A 440 -35.26 12.21 -4.88
C PRO A 440 -35.13 11.20 -6.03
N MET A 441 -34.33 10.11 -5.86
CA MET A 441 -34.12 9.08 -6.90
C MET A 441 -35.45 8.55 -7.50
N GLY A 442 -36.58 8.70 -6.80
CA GLY A 442 -37.94 8.46 -7.32
C GLY A 442 -38.42 9.42 -8.40
N ALA A 443 -37.73 10.54 -8.65
CA ALA A 443 -38.10 11.50 -9.69
C ALA A 443 -37.51 11.17 -11.08
N VAL A 444 -36.50 10.29 -11.15
CA VAL A 444 -35.90 9.87 -12.43
C VAL A 444 -36.80 8.85 -13.10
N GLN A 445 -37.39 9.25 -14.23
CA GLN A 445 -38.28 8.36 -15.00
C GLN A 445 -37.60 7.66 -16.17
N ARG A 446 -36.59 8.30 -16.75
CA ARG A 446 -35.81 7.76 -17.87
C ARG A 446 -34.34 8.05 -17.73
N MET A 447 -33.56 7.21 -18.36
CA MET A 447 -32.11 7.41 -18.49
C MET A 447 -31.74 7.31 -19.97
N LYS A 448 -30.87 8.22 -20.42
CA LYS A 448 -30.30 8.22 -21.77
C LYS A 448 -28.79 8.08 -21.68
N VAL A 449 -28.23 7.20 -22.49
CA VAL A 449 -26.77 6.96 -22.57
C VAL A 449 -26.29 7.36 -23.95
N TYR A 450 -25.28 8.21 -24.00
CA TYR A 450 -24.68 8.70 -25.21
C TYR A 450 -23.23 8.23 -25.30
N ALA A 451 -22.78 7.87 -26.49
CA ALA A 451 -21.35 7.69 -26.76
C ALA A 451 -20.63 9.05 -26.74
N ALA A 452 -19.30 9.05 -26.68
CA ALA A 452 -18.49 10.28 -26.67
C ALA A 452 -18.68 11.16 -27.92
N ASP A 453 -19.13 10.58 -29.04
CA ASP A 453 -19.49 11.29 -30.27
C ASP A 453 -20.91 11.92 -30.25
N GLY A 454 -21.61 11.83 -29.12
CA GLY A 454 -22.95 12.38 -28.92
C GLY A 454 -24.10 11.49 -29.42
N ARG A 455 -23.82 10.29 -29.98
CA ARG A 455 -24.81 9.35 -30.46
C ARG A 455 -25.54 8.67 -29.29
N LEU A 456 -26.90 8.70 -29.31
CA LEU A 456 -27.72 7.99 -28.32
C LEU A 456 -27.52 6.46 -28.47
N CYS A 457 -27.07 5.81 -27.42
CA CYS A 457 -26.80 4.38 -27.39
C CYS A 457 -27.87 3.59 -26.65
N PHE A 458 -28.53 4.19 -25.68
CA PHE A 458 -29.58 3.58 -24.89
C PHE A 458 -30.56 4.62 -24.33
N GLU A 459 -31.83 4.26 -24.27
CA GLU A 459 -32.87 4.98 -23.53
C GLU A 459 -33.80 3.99 -22.83
N GLY A 460 -34.08 4.17 -21.54
CA GLY A 460 -34.95 3.28 -20.78
C GLY A 460 -35.13 3.70 -19.32
N THR A 461 -35.67 2.83 -18.51
CA THR A 461 -35.79 3.03 -17.06
C THR A 461 -34.43 2.94 -16.37
N PRO A 462 -34.27 3.47 -15.13
CA PRO A 462 -33.04 3.35 -14.36
C PRO A 462 -32.53 1.91 -14.24
N ASP A 463 -33.41 0.95 -13.96
CA ASP A 463 -33.04 -0.47 -13.85
C ASP A 463 -32.59 -1.07 -15.18
N ALA A 464 -33.25 -0.72 -16.27
CA ALA A 464 -32.85 -1.17 -17.59
C ALA A 464 -31.52 -0.57 -18.02
N CYS A 465 -31.26 0.69 -17.66
CA CYS A 465 -29.98 1.35 -17.88
C CYS A 465 -28.84 0.68 -17.10
N ALA A 466 -29.05 0.39 -15.81
CA ALA A 466 -28.07 -0.33 -14.99
C ALA A 466 -27.73 -1.72 -15.58
N LYS A 467 -28.74 -2.43 -16.11
CA LYS A 467 -28.51 -3.70 -16.83
C LYS A 467 -27.73 -3.48 -18.13
N TRP A 468 -28.04 -2.45 -18.89
CA TRP A 468 -27.35 -2.13 -20.13
C TRP A 468 -25.87 -1.76 -19.89
N VAL A 469 -25.57 -0.98 -18.86
CA VAL A 469 -24.18 -0.63 -18.47
C VAL A 469 -23.39 -1.87 -18.08
N ARG A 470 -24.01 -2.83 -17.41
CA ARG A 470 -23.37 -4.08 -16.96
C ARG A 470 -23.26 -5.14 -18.06
N ALA A 471 -24.05 -5.06 -19.12
CA ALA A 471 -24.04 -6.07 -20.18
C ALA A 471 -22.80 -5.97 -21.08
N THR A 472 -21.95 -6.98 -21.05
CA THR A 472 -20.67 -7.04 -21.81
C THR A 472 -20.84 -7.37 -23.30
N GLN A 473 -22.03 -7.78 -23.73
CA GLN A 473 -22.23 -8.32 -25.09
C GLN A 473 -22.88 -7.37 -26.11
N THR A 474 -23.31 -6.19 -25.72
CA THR A 474 -24.17 -5.35 -26.59
C THR A 474 -23.64 -3.98 -26.96
N SER A 475 -22.44 -3.59 -26.54
CA SER A 475 -21.85 -2.28 -26.91
C SER A 475 -20.33 -2.27 -26.77
N VAL A 476 -19.70 -1.35 -27.49
CA VAL A 476 -18.24 -1.15 -27.48
C VAL A 476 -17.78 -0.67 -26.11
N PRO A 477 -16.70 -1.22 -25.52
CA PRO A 477 -16.10 -0.65 -24.32
C PRO A 477 -15.67 0.79 -24.55
N GLY A 478 -15.87 1.65 -23.55
CA GLY A 478 -15.51 3.06 -23.67
C GLY A 478 -16.25 3.98 -22.68
N ALA A 479 -15.98 5.27 -22.78
CA ALA A 479 -16.65 6.31 -22.02
C ALA A 479 -18.02 6.65 -22.63
N TYR A 480 -19.03 6.75 -21.77
CA TYR A 480 -20.38 7.10 -22.15
C TYR A 480 -20.91 8.21 -21.23
N ILE A 481 -21.75 9.09 -21.78
CA ILE A 481 -22.43 10.13 -21.02
C ILE A 481 -23.84 9.62 -20.68
N LEU A 482 -24.14 9.54 -19.40
CA LEU A 482 -25.42 9.13 -18.85
C LEU A 482 -26.24 10.38 -18.46
N ARG A 483 -27.46 10.51 -18.95
CA ARG A 483 -28.40 11.57 -18.53
C ARG A 483 -29.60 10.98 -17.86
N SER A 484 -29.87 11.46 -16.65
CA SER A 484 -31.12 11.17 -15.90
C SER A 484 -32.17 12.18 -16.28
N ILE A 485 -33.36 11.72 -16.69
CA ILE A 485 -34.44 12.53 -17.20
C ILE A 485 -35.62 12.46 -16.23
N GLY A 486 -36.16 13.61 -15.85
CA GLY A 486 -37.31 13.74 -14.98
C GLY A 486 -38.63 13.57 -15.72
N ARG A 487 -39.75 13.74 -14.97
CA ARG A 487 -41.11 13.50 -15.45
C ARG A 487 -41.51 14.41 -16.60
N ASN A 488 -40.99 15.62 -16.64
CA ASN A 488 -41.31 16.62 -17.64
C ASN A 488 -40.28 16.69 -18.78
N GLY A 489 -39.33 15.71 -18.84
CA GLY A 489 -38.31 15.66 -19.85
C GLY A 489 -37.06 16.50 -19.53
N GLU A 490 -37.00 17.15 -18.37
CA GLU A 490 -35.84 17.90 -17.90
C GLU A 490 -34.67 16.98 -17.59
N VAL A 491 -33.44 17.42 -17.84
CA VAL A 491 -32.21 16.71 -17.45
C VAL A 491 -31.96 16.99 -15.99
N LEU A 492 -32.12 15.97 -15.13
CA LEU A 492 -31.87 16.06 -13.69
C LEU A 492 -30.39 15.87 -13.33
N ARG A 493 -29.68 15.03 -14.11
CA ARG A 493 -28.29 14.71 -13.85
C ARG A 493 -27.58 14.28 -15.13
N THR A 494 -26.29 14.59 -15.24
CA THR A 494 -25.41 14.10 -16.31
C THR A 494 -24.17 13.52 -15.69
N GLU A 495 -23.80 12.32 -16.05
CA GLU A 495 -22.65 11.57 -15.52
C GLU A 495 -21.87 10.93 -16.65
N GLU A 496 -20.56 10.80 -16.46
CA GLU A 496 -19.73 9.96 -17.31
C GLU A 496 -19.62 8.57 -16.70
N VAL A 497 -19.85 7.54 -17.50
CA VAL A 497 -19.73 6.13 -17.10
C VAL A 497 -18.80 5.39 -18.04
N MET A 498 -17.91 4.60 -17.46
CA MET A 498 -17.02 3.71 -18.23
C MET A 498 -17.67 2.34 -18.38
N LYS A 499 -17.89 1.93 -19.62
CA LYS A 499 -18.30 0.57 -19.94
C LYS A 499 -17.06 -0.26 -20.28
N ARG A 500 -16.87 -1.35 -19.55
CA ARG A 500 -15.75 -2.28 -19.71
C ARG A 500 -16.12 -3.43 -20.66
#